data_d849190ab22eb1feab765c444dca33cd
#
_entry.id   d849190ab22eb1feab765c444dca33cd
#
_cell.length_a   1.000
_cell.length_b   1.000
_cell.length_c   1.000
_cell.angle_alpha   90.00
_cell.angle_beta   90.00
_cell.angle_gamma   90.00
#
_symmetry.space_group_name_H-M   'P 1'
#
loop_
_entity.id
_entity.type
_entity.pdbx_description
1 polymer ?
#
loop_
_entity_poly.entity_id
_entity_poly.type
_entity_poly.pdbx_seq_one_letter_code
_entity_poly.pdbx_strand_id
1 'polypeptide(L)'
;MKTDKEKDKALEQVLADIEKQFGKGSVMRLGADAHLNIETTSSGSITLDIALGAGGYPKGRIIEIYGPESSGKTTFALHAIAEVQKAGGRAAFIDAEHALDPVYAQNLGVDLDQLLLSQPDTGEQALDICEALVRSEIIDLVVIDSVAALVPQAEIEGEMGDAHVGLQARLMSQALRKLSGTLNKTKTTAIFINQLREKVGVMFGNPETTPGGRALKFYSSIRLEVRRAEQIKQGDKVIGNKTNVKVVKNKVAPPFRTATLDIMYGEGVSKEGEIVDLASEIGALEKSGAWYSYNGEKVGQGKENVKALLRDNPEMCAELEYKIREHYDIVGDMKKPKASKKTTKVDDVEIDPETGEVIE
;
A
#
# COMPACT_ATOMS: atom_id res chain seq x y z
N MET A 1 7.54 30.48 -44.13
CA MET A 1 7.11 29.86 -42.87
C MET A 1 5.64 29.52 -43.04
N LYS A 2 5.22 28.27 -42.66
CA LYS A 2 3.79 27.90 -42.68
C LYS A 2 3.06 28.76 -41.66
N THR A 3 1.88 29.23 -41.98
CA THR A 3 1.00 29.95 -41.05
C THR A 3 0.54 28.99 -39.93
N ASP A 4 0.13 29.51 -38.77
CA ASP A 4 -0.29 28.66 -37.67
C ASP A 4 -1.47 27.77 -38.03
N LYS A 5 -2.41 28.25 -38.86
CA LYS A 5 -3.51 27.46 -39.42
C LYS A 5 -3.04 26.28 -40.31
N GLU A 6 -1.96 26.48 -41.07
CA GLU A 6 -1.39 25.40 -41.92
C GLU A 6 -0.65 24.36 -41.07
N LYS A 7 -0.04 24.79 -39.93
CA LYS A 7 0.58 23.88 -38.97
C LYS A 7 -0.47 23.05 -38.24
N ASP A 8 -1.57 23.65 -37.83
CA ASP A 8 -2.65 22.95 -37.13
C ASP A 8 -3.30 21.89 -38.03
N LYS A 9 -3.59 22.23 -39.30
CA LYS A 9 -4.15 21.30 -40.27
C LYS A 9 -3.18 20.12 -40.56
N ALA A 10 -1.89 20.42 -40.68
CA ALA A 10 -0.87 19.39 -40.88
C ALA A 10 -0.75 18.47 -39.63
N LEU A 11 -0.88 19.02 -38.41
CA LEU A 11 -0.87 18.25 -37.17
C LEU A 11 -2.08 17.31 -37.09
N GLU A 12 -3.27 17.79 -37.41
CA GLU A 12 -4.50 16.97 -37.45
C GLU A 12 -4.36 15.79 -38.39
N GLN A 13 -3.80 16.02 -39.59
CA GLN A 13 -3.53 14.96 -40.55
C GLN A 13 -2.58 13.90 -39.97
N VAL A 14 -1.46 14.33 -39.37
CA VAL A 14 -0.48 13.43 -38.79
C VAL A 14 -1.09 12.64 -37.62
N LEU A 15 -1.91 13.26 -36.78
CA LEU A 15 -2.60 12.57 -35.68
C LEU A 15 -3.56 11.50 -36.23
N ALA A 16 -4.34 11.81 -37.28
CA ALA A 16 -5.24 10.85 -37.91
C ALA A 16 -4.47 9.67 -38.51
N ASP A 17 -3.33 9.91 -39.17
CA ASP A 17 -2.48 8.87 -39.76
C ASP A 17 -1.88 7.96 -38.67
N ILE A 18 -1.43 8.55 -37.53
CA ILE A 18 -0.93 7.79 -36.39
C ILE A 18 -2.04 6.94 -35.79
N GLU A 19 -3.25 7.48 -35.57
CA GLU A 19 -4.38 6.71 -35.06
C GLU A 19 -4.78 5.57 -35.96
N LYS A 20 -4.73 5.77 -37.29
CA LYS A 20 -5.01 4.73 -38.28
C LYS A 20 -3.97 3.61 -38.27
N GLN A 21 -2.70 3.93 -38.01
CA GLN A 21 -1.59 2.98 -38.03
C GLN A 21 -1.43 2.23 -36.70
N PHE A 22 -1.60 2.92 -35.58
CA PHE A 22 -1.28 2.41 -34.24
C PHE A 22 -2.50 2.24 -33.31
N GLY A 23 -3.68 2.61 -33.78
CA GLY A 23 -4.92 2.53 -33.02
C GLY A 23 -5.29 3.83 -32.31
N LYS A 24 -6.58 3.94 -31.97
CA LYS A 24 -7.16 5.11 -31.30
C LYS A 24 -6.48 5.35 -29.94
N GLY A 25 -6.11 6.60 -29.66
CA GLY A 25 -5.45 6.97 -28.40
C GLY A 25 -3.93 6.79 -28.37
N SER A 26 -3.30 6.43 -29.54
CA SER A 26 -1.83 6.32 -29.64
C SER A 26 -1.11 7.64 -29.39
N VAL A 27 -1.77 8.76 -29.68
CA VAL A 27 -1.32 10.12 -29.36
C VAL A 27 -2.51 10.91 -28.85
N MET A 28 -2.34 11.60 -27.73
CA MET A 28 -3.37 12.46 -27.15
C MET A 28 -2.80 13.83 -26.78
N ARG A 29 -3.62 14.88 -26.87
CA ARG A 29 -3.25 16.18 -26.33
C ARG A 29 -3.44 16.16 -24.81
N LEU A 30 -2.40 16.49 -24.06
CA LEU A 30 -2.49 16.70 -22.62
C LEU A 30 -3.10 18.09 -22.40
N GLY A 31 -4.43 18.17 -22.27
CA GLY A 31 -5.16 19.43 -22.04
C GLY A 31 -5.13 19.84 -20.56
N ALA A 32 -5.62 21.06 -20.29
CA ALA A 32 -5.72 21.62 -18.93
C ALA A 32 -6.63 20.78 -18.01
N ASP A 33 -7.56 20.01 -18.56
CA ASP A 33 -8.47 19.11 -17.84
C ASP A 33 -7.91 17.70 -17.63
N ALA A 34 -6.70 17.41 -18.10
CA ALA A 34 -5.98 16.19 -17.83
C ALA A 34 -5.39 16.22 -16.41
N HIS A 35 -6.21 16.41 -15.39
CA HIS A 35 -5.99 15.73 -14.14
C HIS A 35 -6.00 14.25 -14.52
N LEU A 36 -4.81 13.67 -14.65
CA LEU A 36 -4.65 12.24 -14.77
C LEU A 36 -5.32 11.66 -13.54
N ASN A 37 -6.58 11.29 -13.68
CA ASN A 37 -7.34 10.60 -12.65
C ASN A 37 -6.69 9.22 -12.54
N ILE A 38 -5.63 9.16 -11.72
CA ILE A 38 -4.85 7.94 -11.52
C ILE A 38 -5.71 7.07 -10.63
N GLU A 39 -6.29 6.03 -11.22
CA GLU A 39 -6.98 5.02 -10.43
C GLU A 39 -6.02 4.41 -9.42
N THR A 40 -6.46 4.33 -8.16
CA THR A 40 -5.68 3.77 -7.05
C THR A 40 -6.48 2.72 -6.30
N THR A 41 -5.77 1.88 -5.57
CA THR A 41 -6.33 0.99 -4.55
C THR A 41 -5.73 1.40 -3.21
N SER A 42 -6.55 1.49 -2.16
CA SER A 42 -6.06 1.82 -0.82
C SER A 42 -4.94 0.86 -0.40
N SER A 43 -3.98 1.39 0.34
CA SER A 43 -2.91 0.60 0.94
C SER A 43 -3.36 -0.19 2.19
N GLY A 44 -4.58 0.06 2.67
CA GLY A 44 -5.08 -0.41 3.96
C GLY A 44 -4.71 0.50 5.14
N SER A 45 -3.92 1.54 4.91
CA SER A 45 -3.55 2.56 5.89
C SER A 45 -3.90 3.95 5.34
N ILE A 46 -4.73 4.70 6.06
CA ILE A 46 -5.13 6.05 5.66
C ILE A 46 -3.91 6.98 5.68
N THR A 47 -3.07 6.85 6.69
CA THR A 47 -1.84 7.64 6.84
C THR A 47 -0.88 7.41 5.66
N LEU A 48 -0.76 6.16 5.20
CA LEU A 48 0.05 5.85 4.03
C LEU A 48 -0.60 6.35 2.74
N ASP A 49 -1.93 6.24 2.59
CA ASP A 49 -2.67 6.76 1.44
C ASP A 49 -2.48 8.29 1.29
N ILE A 50 -2.50 9.03 2.42
CA ILE A 50 -2.19 10.47 2.48
C ILE A 50 -0.73 10.73 2.06
N ALA A 51 0.23 9.94 2.57
CA ALA A 51 1.64 10.11 2.24
C ALA A 51 1.93 9.80 0.76
N LEU A 52 1.20 8.85 0.17
CA LEU A 52 1.25 8.55 -1.27
C LEU A 52 0.67 9.69 -2.13
N GLY A 53 -0.21 10.52 -1.59
CA GLY A 53 -0.73 11.73 -2.22
C GLY A 53 -1.73 11.49 -3.37
N ALA A 54 -1.93 10.24 -3.78
CA ALA A 54 -2.93 9.84 -4.77
C ALA A 54 -4.04 8.97 -4.15
N GLY A 55 -4.07 8.83 -2.81
CA GLY A 55 -5.09 8.07 -2.09
C GLY A 55 -4.89 6.58 -2.08
N GLY A 56 -3.72 6.07 -2.50
CA GLY A 56 -3.40 4.65 -2.49
C GLY A 56 -2.34 4.25 -3.50
N TYR A 57 -2.24 2.95 -3.74
CA TYR A 57 -1.35 2.38 -4.75
C TYR A 57 -1.92 2.58 -6.16
N PRO A 58 -1.15 3.19 -7.10
CA PRO A 58 -1.62 3.43 -8.45
C PRO A 58 -1.76 2.12 -9.24
N LYS A 59 -2.91 1.93 -9.89
CA LYS A 59 -3.16 0.78 -10.75
C LYS A 59 -2.26 0.80 -11.98
N GLY A 60 -1.89 -0.39 -12.45
CA GLY A 60 -1.04 -0.55 -13.63
C GLY A 60 0.43 -0.18 -13.41
N ARG A 61 0.90 -0.17 -12.16
CA ARG A 61 2.25 0.29 -11.80
C ARG A 61 3.02 -0.72 -10.97
N ILE A 62 4.34 -0.59 -11.01
CA ILE A 62 5.26 -1.34 -10.18
C ILE A 62 5.55 -0.55 -8.91
N ILE A 63 5.42 -1.20 -7.77
CA ILE A 63 5.70 -0.68 -6.43
C ILE A 63 6.78 -1.55 -5.81
N GLU A 64 7.78 -0.93 -5.22
CA GLU A 64 8.79 -1.62 -4.39
C GLU A 64 8.58 -1.25 -2.93
N ILE A 65 8.41 -2.26 -2.06
CA ILE A 65 8.36 -2.11 -0.61
C ILE A 65 9.62 -2.78 -0.06
N TYR A 66 10.50 -2.01 0.57
CA TYR A 66 11.77 -2.53 1.04
C TYR A 66 12.10 -2.03 2.45
N GLY A 67 12.95 -2.76 3.15
CA GLY A 67 13.35 -2.43 4.50
C GLY A 67 14.06 -3.59 5.20
N PRO A 68 14.49 -3.39 6.45
CA PRO A 68 15.06 -4.44 7.27
C PRO A 68 14.11 -5.61 7.47
N GLU A 69 14.64 -6.73 7.92
CA GLU A 69 13.82 -7.88 8.29
C GLU A 69 12.81 -7.52 9.38
N SER A 70 11.65 -8.17 9.32
CA SER A 70 10.53 -7.97 10.28
C SER A 70 10.08 -6.51 10.44
N SER A 71 10.30 -5.64 9.44
CA SER A 71 9.84 -4.24 9.49
C SER A 71 8.36 -4.04 9.14
N GLY A 72 7.64 -5.10 8.72
CA GLY A 72 6.23 -5.05 8.34
C GLY A 72 5.98 -5.00 6.82
N LYS A 73 6.97 -5.28 5.97
CA LYS A 73 6.81 -5.23 4.50
C LYS A 73 5.67 -6.11 3.99
N THR A 74 5.66 -7.38 4.40
CA THR A 74 4.60 -8.35 4.05
C THR A 74 3.24 -7.92 4.59
N THR A 75 3.19 -7.28 5.77
CA THR A 75 1.96 -6.71 6.35
C THR A 75 1.31 -5.70 5.40
N PHE A 76 2.08 -4.76 4.84
CA PHE A 76 1.54 -3.78 3.87
C PHE A 76 1.08 -4.44 2.57
N ALA A 77 1.76 -5.47 2.10
CA ALA A 77 1.34 -6.20 0.92
C ALA A 77 0.05 -6.99 1.16
N LEU A 78 -0.10 -7.63 2.33
CA LEU A 78 -1.33 -8.34 2.71
C LEU A 78 -2.51 -7.38 2.90
N HIS A 79 -2.31 -6.20 3.50
CA HIS A 79 -3.35 -5.17 3.55
C HIS A 79 -3.77 -4.72 2.14
N ALA A 80 -2.83 -4.53 1.21
CA ALA A 80 -3.16 -4.20 -0.17
C ALA A 80 -4.01 -5.29 -0.84
N ILE A 81 -3.70 -6.57 -0.60
CA ILE A 81 -4.51 -7.70 -1.07
C ILE A 81 -5.93 -7.62 -0.51
N ALA A 82 -6.06 -7.44 0.81
CA ALA A 82 -7.36 -7.34 1.47
C ALA A 82 -8.20 -6.18 0.89
N GLU A 83 -7.59 -5.02 0.64
CA GLU A 83 -8.30 -3.87 0.04
C GLU A 83 -8.71 -4.12 -1.42
N VAL A 84 -7.87 -4.81 -2.22
CA VAL A 84 -8.24 -5.24 -3.58
C VAL A 84 -9.45 -6.19 -3.55
N GLN A 85 -9.43 -7.20 -2.68
CA GLN A 85 -10.52 -8.16 -2.54
C GLN A 85 -11.82 -7.51 -2.04
N LYS A 86 -11.75 -6.59 -1.08
CA LYS A 86 -12.91 -5.78 -0.62
C LYS A 86 -13.54 -4.95 -1.74
N ALA A 87 -12.73 -4.49 -2.68
CA ALA A 87 -13.21 -3.77 -3.87
C ALA A 87 -13.75 -4.71 -4.97
N GLY A 88 -13.79 -6.02 -4.73
CA GLY A 88 -14.23 -7.04 -5.68
C GLY A 88 -13.17 -7.45 -6.71
N GLY A 89 -11.92 -7.00 -6.53
CA GLY A 89 -10.79 -7.37 -7.36
C GLY A 89 -10.16 -8.70 -6.97
N ARG A 90 -9.22 -9.16 -7.79
CA ARG A 90 -8.50 -10.42 -7.60
C ARG A 90 -7.02 -10.19 -7.37
N ALA A 91 -6.44 -10.95 -6.44
CA ALA A 91 -5.04 -10.85 -6.09
C ALA A 91 -4.32 -12.19 -6.18
N ALA A 92 -3.03 -12.12 -6.48
CA ALA A 92 -2.13 -13.26 -6.45
C ALA A 92 -0.92 -12.95 -5.57
N PHE A 93 -0.44 -13.96 -4.84
CA PHE A 93 0.76 -13.90 -4.01
C PHE A 93 1.77 -14.94 -4.49
N ILE A 94 2.93 -14.47 -4.90
CA ILE A 94 4.06 -15.31 -5.31
C ILE A 94 5.03 -15.33 -4.13
N ASP A 95 4.98 -16.44 -3.38
CA ASP A 95 5.74 -16.66 -2.15
C ASP A 95 7.05 -17.39 -2.46
N ALA A 96 8.07 -16.64 -2.84
CA ALA A 96 9.40 -17.19 -3.10
C ALA A 96 10.20 -17.50 -1.83
N GLU A 97 9.78 -16.99 -0.67
CA GLU A 97 10.39 -17.30 0.64
C GLU A 97 9.74 -18.53 1.32
N HIS A 98 8.59 -19.02 0.81
CA HIS A 98 7.78 -20.08 1.42
C HIS A 98 7.40 -19.80 2.88
N ALA A 99 7.11 -18.53 3.20
CA ALA A 99 6.94 -18.04 4.56
C ALA A 99 5.60 -17.34 4.83
N LEU A 100 4.63 -17.44 3.90
CA LEU A 100 3.31 -16.87 4.10
C LEU A 100 2.57 -17.57 5.24
N ASP A 101 2.18 -16.81 6.26
CA ASP A 101 1.31 -17.29 7.34
C ASP A 101 -0.17 -17.03 6.95
N PRO A 102 -0.95 -18.11 6.69
CA PRO A 102 -2.36 -17.97 6.31
C PRO A 102 -3.23 -17.37 7.42
N VAL A 103 -2.93 -17.71 8.69
CA VAL A 103 -3.69 -17.21 9.84
C VAL A 103 -3.50 -15.69 9.97
N TYR A 104 -2.25 -15.25 9.84
CA TYR A 104 -1.95 -13.82 9.85
C TYR A 104 -2.60 -13.09 8.67
N ALA A 105 -2.54 -13.65 7.46
CA ALA A 105 -3.19 -13.07 6.28
C ALA A 105 -4.71 -12.90 6.50
N GLN A 106 -5.36 -13.93 7.04
CA GLN A 106 -6.80 -13.90 7.35
C GLN A 106 -7.13 -12.84 8.40
N ASN A 107 -6.30 -12.69 9.44
CA ASN A 107 -6.48 -11.65 10.47
C ASN A 107 -6.39 -10.23 9.88
N LEU A 108 -5.62 -10.03 8.82
CA LEU A 108 -5.52 -8.77 8.11
C LEU A 108 -6.69 -8.53 7.12
N GLY A 109 -7.62 -9.48 7.04
CA GLY A 109 -8.80 -9.39 6.20
C GLY A 109 -8.65 -9.97 4.80
N VAL A 110 -7.61 -10.76 4.54
CA VAL A 110 -7.43 -11.49 3.27
C VAL A 110 -8.41 -12.67 3.21
N ASP A 111 -9.18 -12.75 2.15
CA ASP A 111 -9.99 -13.92 1.81
C ASP A 111 -9.06 -14.98 1.18
N LEU A 112 -8.76 -16.03 1.95
CA LEU A 112 -7.84 -17.07 1.54
C LEU A 112 -8.39 -17.94 0.41
N ASP A 113 -9.71 -18.12 0.34
CA ASP A 113 -10.36 -18.92 -0.69
C ASP A 113 -10.28 -18.26 -2.08
N GLN A 114 -10.11 -16.93 -2.11
CA GLN A 114 -9.97 -16.16 -3.35
C GLN A 114 -8.52 -15.74 -3.65
N LEU A 115 -7.58 -15.98 -2.74
CA LEU A 115 -6.17 -15.65 -2.95
C LEU A 115 -5.48 -16.73 -3.80
N LEU A 116 -4.93 -16.34 -4.94
CA LEU A 116 -4.05 -17.22 -5.71
C LEU A 116 -2.66 -17.23 -5.11
N LEU A 117 -2.22 -18.39 -4.61
CA LEU A 117 -0.88 -18.60 -4.06
C LEU A 117 -0.03 -19.41 -5.02
N SER A 118 1.20 -18.96 -5.26
CA SER A 118 2.22 -19.69 -6.00
C SER A 118 3.52 -19.71 -5.21
N GLN A 119 4.17 -20.88 -5.14
CA GLN A 119 5.45 -21.09 -4.46
C GLN A 119 6.46 -21.66 -5.46
N PRO A 120 7.08 -20.81 -6.28
CA PRO A 120 8.00 -21.24 -7.33
C PRO A 120 9.36 -21.66 -6.79
N ASP A 121 10.02 -22.60 -7.49
CA ASP A 121 11.36 -23.09 -7.13
C ASP A 121 12.48 -22.17 -7.64
N THR A 122 12.24 -21.42 -8.72
CA THR A 122 13.24 -20.55 -9.36
C THR A 122 12.72 -19.14 -9.60
N GLY A 123 13.65 -18.18 -9.72
CA GLY A 123 13.30 -16.80 -10.05
C GLY A 123 12.66 -16.65 -11.43
N GLU A 124 13.10 -17.43 -12.42
CA GLU A 124 12.50 -17.49 -13.75
C GLU A 124 11.05 -17.95 -13.68
N GLN A 125 10.77 -19.05 -12.96
CA GLN A 125 9.41 -19.57 -12.77
C GLN A 125 8.50 -18.54 -12.09
N ALA A 126 8.98 -17.90 -11.04
CA ALA A 126 8.25 -16.85 -10.33
C ALA A 126 7.81 -15.72 -11.26
N LEU A 127 8.75 -15.23 -12.08
CA LEU A 127 8.52 -14.09 -12.96
C LEU A 127 7.69 -14.44 -14.20
N ASP A 128 7.81 -15.69 -14.72
CA ASP A 128 6.98 -16.19 -15.81
C ASP A 128 5.52 -16.40 -15.33
N ILE A 129 5.30 -16.93 -14.13
CA ILE A 129 3.97 -17.03 -13.51
C ILE A 129 3.38 -15.62 -13.33
N CYS A 130 4.17 -14.67 -12.82
CA CYS A 130 3.74 -13.28 -12.70
C CYS A 130 3.33 -12.70 -14.06
N GLU A 131 4.12 -12.89 -15.12
CA GLU A 131 3.81 -12.43 -16.47
C GLU A 131 2.52 -13.05 -17.00
N ALA A 132 2.32 -14.35 -16.80
CA ALA A 132 1.11 -15.07 -17.23
C ALA A 132 -0.16 -14.53 -16.52
N LEU A 133 -0.08 -14.34 -15.18
CA LEU A 133 -1.17 -13.77 -14.40
C LEU A 133 -1.53 -12.36 -14.83
N VAL A 134 -0.53 -11.49 -15.05
CA VAL A 134 -0.75 -10.12 -15.51
C VAL A 134 -1.35 -10.09 -16.92
N ARG A 135 -0.91 -10.95 -17.83
CA ARG A 135 -1.45 -11.04 -19.21
C ARG A 135 -2.87 -11.55 -19.26
N SER A 136 -3.34 -12.25 -18.24
CA SER A 136 -4.72 -12.76 -18.20
C SER A 136 -5.77 -11.65 -18.10
N GLU A 137 -5.36 -10.41 -17.75
CA GLU A 137 -6.23 -9.24 -17.52
C GLU A 137 -7.30 -9.45 -16.43
N ILE A 138 -7.18 -10.53 -15.62
CA ILE A 138 -8.14 -10.91 -14.58
C ILE A 138 -7.64 -10.47 -13.19
N ILE A 139 -6.32 -10.28 -13.04
CA ILE A 139 -5.67 -10.00 -11.77
C ILE A 139 -5.45 -8.50 -11.61
N ASP A 140 -5.92 -7.93 -10.51
CA ASP A 140 -5.76 -6.52 -10.17
C ASP A 140 -4.46 -6.24 -9.43
N LEU A 141 -4.00 -7.20 -8.61
CA LEU A 141 -2.79 -7.09 -7.80
C LEU A 141 -1.99 -8.40 -7.82
N VAL A 142 -0.70 -8.31 -8.09
CA VAL A 142 0.26 -9.40 -7.86
C VAL A 142 1.33 -8.94 -6.87
N VAL A 143 1.59 -9.75 -5.86
CA VAL A 143 2.66 -9.56 -4.86
C VAL A 143 3.74 -10.59 -5.08
N ILE A 144 5.01 -10.19 -5.03
CA ILE A 144 6.19 -11.07 -5.07
C ILE A 144 6.96 -10.86 -3.76
N ASP A 145 7.01 -11.88 -2.92
CA ASP A 145 7.72 -11.89 -1.63
C ASP A 145 8.75 -13.02 -1.59
N SER A 146 10.03 -12.74 -1.67
CA SER A 146 10.66 -11.45 -1.95
C SER A 146 11.64 -11.54 -3.14
N VAL A 147 12.02 -10.37 -3.68
CA VAL A 147 13.05 -10.29 -4.74
C VAL A 147 14.36 -10.94 -4.31
N ALA A 148 14.69 -10.87 -3.02
CA ALA A 148 15.90 -11.49 -2.48
C ALA A 148 15.92 -13.02 -2.65
N ALA A 149 14.75 -13.65 -2.67
CA ALA A 149 14.57 -15.10 -2.82
C ALA A 149 14.43 -15.56 -4.29
N LEU A 150 14.38 -14.65 -5.25
CA LEU A 150 14.34 -14.99 -6.68
C LEU A 150 15.73 -15.46 -7.16
N VAL A 151 16.04 -16.71 -6.88
CA VAL A 151 17.31 -17.35 -7.28
C VAL A 151 17.20 -17.79 -8.74
N PRO A 152 18.14 -17.38 -9.62
CA PRO A 152 18.19 -17.88 -11.00
C PRO A 152 18.40 -19.39 -11.06
N GLN A 153 17.74 -20.06 -12.01
CA GLN A 153 17.86 -21.51 -12.20
C GLN A 153 19.32 -21.94 -12.35
N ALA A 154 20.13 -21.22 -13.12
CA ALA A 154 21.54 -21.52 -13.30
C ALA A 154 22.38 -21.45 -12.02
N GLU A 155 21.92 -20.69 -11.01
CA GLU A 155 22.55 -20.62 -9.68
C GLU A 155 22.17 -21.84 -8.83
N ILE A 156 20.93 -22.34 -8.99
CA ILE A 156 20.44 -23.55 -8.28
C ILE A 156 21.10 -24.82 -8.83
N GLU A 157 21.31 -24.88 -10.15
CA GLU A 157 21.93 -26.01 -10.84
C GLU A 157 23.48 -26.00 -10.73
N GLY A 158 24.08 -24.88 -10.33
CA GLY A 158 25.52 -24.73 -10.16
C GLY A 158 26.06 -25.45 -8.92
N GLU A 159 27.40 -25.59 -8.86
CA GLU A 159 28.05 -26.17 -7.69
C GLU A 159 28.23 -25.12 -6.57
N MET A 160 28.29 -25.60 -5.32
CA MET A 160 28.53 -24.75 -4.17
C MET A 160 29.90 -24.07 -4.29
N GLY A 161 29.89 -22.72 -4.36
CA GLY A 161 31.09 -21.89 -4.53
C GLY A 161 31.25 -21.29 -5.91
N ASP A 162 30.40 -21.63 -6.86
CA ASP A 162 30.40 -21.00 -8.18
C ASP A 162 30.04 -19.52 -8.09
N ALA A 163 30.72 -18.71 -8.90
CA ALA A 163 30.46 -17.27 -8.94
C ALA A 163 29.35 -16.91 -9.95
N HIS A 164 28.15 -16.68 -9.47
CA HIS A 164 26.99 -16.29 -10.30
C HIS A 164 26.72 -14.78 -10.32
N VAL A 165 27.78 -13.98 -10.49
CA VAL A 165 27.71 -12.52 -10.39
C VAL A 165 26.74 -11.93 -11.41
N GLY A 166 25.70 -11.25 -10.90
CA GLY A 166 24.79 -10.43 -11.70
C GLY A 166 23.68 -11.19 -12.44
N LEU A 167 23.53 -12.51 -12.27
CA LEU A 167 22.46 -13.28 -12.90
C LEU A 167 21.07 -12.79 -12.45
N GLN A 168 20.86 -12.64 -11.15
CA GLN A 168 19.60 -12.12 -10.61
C GLN A 168 19.30 -10.70 -11.14
N ALA A 169 20.30 -9.82 -11.25
CA ALA A 169 20.11 -8.48 -11.77
C ALA A 169 19.72 -8.47 -13.27
N ARG A 170 20.25 -9.42 -14.05
CA ARG A 170 19.87 -9.60 -15.46
C ARG A 170 18.44 -10.13 -15.59
N LEU A 171 18.08 -11.14 -14.79
CA LEU A 171 16.74 -11.72 -14.72
C LEU A 171 15.71 -10.63 -14.38
N MET A 172 15.93 -9.87 -13.32
CA MET A 172 15.06 -8.75 -12.92
C MET A 172 14.94 -7.68 -14.01
N SER A 173 16.05 -7.32 -14.67
CA SER A 173 16.03 -6.33 -15.74
C SER A 173 15.21 -6.79 -16.94
N GLN A 174 15.30 -8.06 -17.31
CA GLN A 174 14.52 -8.65 -18.39
C GLN A 174 13.04 -8.72 -18.06
N ALA A 175 12.69 -9.23 -16.88
CA ALA A 175 11.31 -9.36 -16.43
C ALA A 175 10.61 -7.99 -16.32
N LEU A 176 11.22 -7.01 -15.65
CA LEU A 176 10.63 -5.70 -15.46
C LEU A 176 10.43 -4.94 -16.80
N ARG A 177 11.29 -5.18 -17.79
CA ARG A 177 11.12 -4.63 -19.13
C ARG A 177 9.86 -5.15 -19.80
N LYS A 178 9.59 -6.46 -19.67
CA LYS A 178 8.37 -7.08 -20.18
C LYS A 178 7.13 -6.65 -19.40
N LEU A 179 7.20 -6.75 -18.07
CA LEU A 179 6.06 -6.48 -17.18
C LEU A 179 5.58 -5.05 -17.21
N SER A 180 6.49 -4.04 -17.28
CA SER A 180 6.08 -2.64 -17.16
C SER A 180 5.06 -2.18 -18.20
N GLY A 181 5.19 -2.64 -19.44
CA GLY A 181 4.24 -2.32 -20.51
C GLY A 181 2.91 -3.05 -20.36
N THR A 182 2.97 -4.33 -19.97
CA THR A 182 1.78 -5.17 -19.78
C THR A 182 0.96 -4.69 -18.59
N LEU A 183 1.58 -4.45 -17.43
CA LEU A 183 0.93 -3.92 -16.22
C LEU A 183 0.14 -2.64 -16.51
N ASN A 184 0.73 -1.70 -17.26
CA ASN A 184 0.04 -0.45 -17.60
C ASN A 184 -1.20 -0.68 -18.47
N LYS A 185 -1.16 -1.66 -19.39
CA LYS A 185 -2.30 -2.01 -20.27
C LYS A 185 -3.41 -2.72 -19.52
N THR A 186 -3.05 -3.69 -18.68
CA THR A 186 -4.00 -4.53 -17.92
C THR A 186 -4.50 -3.86 -16.65
N LYS A 187 -3.92 -2.70 -16.27
CA LYS A 187 -4.19 -2.01 -14.99
C LYS A 187 -3.85 -2.84 -13.75
N THR A 188 -3.11 -3.93 -13.91
CA THR A 188 -2.63 -4.75 -12.79
C THR A 188 -1.52 -4.04 -12.04
N THR A 189 -1.60 -3.97 -10.72
CA THR A 189 -0.53 -3.47 -9.85
C THR A 189 0.41 -4.61 -9.47
N ALA A 190 1.72 -4.37 -9.52
CA ALA A 190 2.70 -5.33 -9.04
C ALA A 190 3.49 -4.76 -7.85
N ILE A 191 3.41 -5.45 -6.69
CA ILE A 191 4.19 -5.12 -5.50
C ILE A 191 5.35 -6.11 -5.40
N PHE A 192 6.56 -5.57 -5.39
CA PHE A 192 7.80 -6.32 -5.13
C PHE A 192 8.28 -6.01 -3.73
N ILE A 193 8.30 -7.00 -2.88
CA ILE A 193 8.91 -6.90 -1.55
C ILE A 193 10.41 -7.14 -1.69
N ASN A 194 11.22 -6.33 -1.01
CA ASN A 194 12.66 -6.44 -1.08
C ASN A 194 13.31 -6.28 0.30
N GLN A 195 14.45 -6.91 0.48
CA GLN A 195 15.23 -6.81 1.70
C GLN A 195 16.31 -5.73 1.54
N LEU A 196 16.85 -5.25 2.66
CA LEU A 196 18.06 -4.45 2.69
C LEU A 196 19.28 -5.33 2.92
N ARG A 197 20.36 -5.02 2.22
CA ARG A 197 21.69 -5.63 2.40
C ARG A 197 22.69 -4.50 2.55
N GLU A 198 23.76 -4.77 3.25
CA GLU A 198 24.87 -3.83 3.39
C GLU A 198 25.99 -4.17 2.40
N LYS A 199 26.50 -3.15 1.73
CA LYS A 199 27.69 -3.29 0.88
C LYS A 199 28.92 -3.28 1.75
N VAL A 200 29.69 -4.35 1.69
CA VAL A 200 30.98 -4.44 2.36
C VAL A 200 31.97 -3.42 1.74
N GLY A 201 32.70 -2.69 2.59
CA GLY A 201 33.77 -1.78 2.16
C GLY A 201 33.33 -0.36 1.80
N VAL A 202 32.07 0.03 2.02
CA VAL A 202 31.64 1.43 1.85
C VAL A 202 31.97 2.23 3.10
N MET A 203 33.07 3.02 3.05
CA MET A 203 33.48 3.87 4.18
C MET A 203 32.75 5.22 4.23
N PHE A 204 32.18 5.69 3.12
CA PHE A 204 31.44 6.96 3.01
C PHE A 204 30.16 6.80 2.23
N GLY A 205 29.08 7.47 2.68
CA GLY A 205 27.75 7.39 2.07
C GLY A 205 26.88 6.29 2.68
N ASN A 206 25.73 5.98 2.04
CA ASN A 206 24.82 4.95 2.52
C ASN A 206 25.28 3.57 2.02
N PRO A 207 25.66 2.63 2.90
CA PRO A 207 26.05 1.28 2.53
C PRO A 207 24.86 0.41 2.14
N GLU A 208 23.65 0.80 2.51
CA GLU A 208 22.44 -0.01 2.28
C GLU A 208 22.08 -0.12 0.78
N THR A 209 21.75 -1.32 0.36
CA THR A 209 21.30 -1.61 -1.00
C THR A 209 20.25 -2.71 -1.01
N THR A 210 19.46 -2.78 -2.08
CA THR A 210 18.49 -3.84 -2.30
C THR A 210 19.02 -4.85 -3.30
N PRO A 211 18.78 -6.19 -3.13
CA PRO A 211 19.03 -7.23 -4.13
C PRO A 211 18.29 -7.00 -5.45
N GLY A 212 18.64 -7.78 -6.49
CA GLY A 212 18.01 -7.67 -7.80
C GLY A 212 18.55 -6.54 -8.69
N GLY A 213 19.65 -5.87 -8.29
CA GLY A 213 20.31 -4.82 -9.07
C GLY A 213 19.61 -3.47 -9.04
N ARG A 214 19.72 -2.71 -10.15
CA ARG A 214 19.14 -1.35 -10.23
C ARG A 214 17.80 -1.29 -10.93
N ALA A 215 17.32 -2.39 -11.52
CA ALA A 215 16.15 -2.39 -12.39
C ALA A 215 14.88 -1.90 -11.67
N LEU A 216 14.57 -2.42 -10.48
CA LEU A 216 13.43 -1.97 -9.67
C LEU A 216 13.49 -0.48 -9.34
N LYS A 217 14.68 0.06 -9.05
CA LYS A 217 14.85 1.50 -8.77
C LYS A 217 14.40 2.38 -9.94
N PHE A 218 14.54 1.90 -11.18
CA PHE A 218 14.12 2.62 -12.38
C PHE A 218 12.66 2.34 -12.76
N TYR A 219 12.25 1.07 -12.77
CA TYR A 219 10.92 0.66 -13.24
C TYR A 219 9.81 0.96 -12.23
N SER A 220 10.05 0.91 -10.94
CA SER A 220 9.04 1.24 -9.93
C SER A 220 8.54 2.68 -10.08
N SER A 221 7.23 2.85 -9.96
CA SER A 221 6.58 4.15 -9.86
C SER A 221 6.59 4.68 -8.44
N ILE A 222 6.49 3.79 -7.46
CA ILE A 222 6.57 4.08 -6.04
C ILE A 222 7.62 3.18 -5.41
N ARG A 223 8.39 3.74 -4.46
CA ARG A 223 9.30 3.00 -3.59
C ARG A 223 9.06 3.43 -2.16
N LEU A 224 8.79 2.46 -1.32
CA LEU A 224 8.52 2.62 0.10
C LEU A 224 9.64 2.00 0.91
N GLU A 225 10.24 2.80 1.77
CA GLU A 225 11.19 2.33 2.77
C GLU A 225 10.44 2.16 4.09
N VAL A 226 10.42 0.92 4.61
CA VAL A 226 9.71 0.56 5.84
C VAL A 226 10.72 0.31 6.95
N ARG A 227 10.60 1.04 8.05
CA ARG A 227 11.48 0.91 9.22
C ARG A 227 10.69 0.92 10.51
N ARG A 228 11.03 0.02 11.42
CA ARG A 228 10.54 0.11 12.80
C ARG A 228 11.09 1.36 13.46
N ALA A 229 10.26 2.01 14.29
CA ALA A 229 10.66 3.12 15.13
C ALA A 229 10.67 2.69 16.60
N GLU A 230 9.50 2.63 17.24
CA GLU A 230 9.35 2.37 18.66
C GLU A 230 8.49 1.13 18.92
N GLN A 231 8.70 0.47 20.06
CA GLN A 231 7.84 -0.60 20.51
C GLN A 231 6.59 -0.04 21.18
N ILE A 232 5.43 -0.61 20.88
CA ILE A 232 4.18 -0.32 21.56
C ILE A 232 4.01 -1.35 22.66
N LYS A 233 3.83 -0.87 23.89
CA LYS A 233 3.73 -1.72 25.09
C LYS A 233 2.39 -1.50 25.78
N GLN A 234 1.86 -2.59 26.33
CA GLN A 234 0.75 -2.57 27.28
C GLN A 234 1.24 -3.21 28.59
N GLY A 235 1.51 -2.38 29.60
CA GLY A 235 2.30 -2.81 30.76
C GLY A 235 3.70 -3.25 30.32
N ASP A 236 4.11 -4.45 30.71
CA ASP A 236 5.41 -5.02 30.34
C ASP A 236 5.41 -5.78 29.01
N LYS A 237 4.23 -6.02 28.42
CA LYS A 237 4.09 -6.78 27.17
C LYS A 237 4.22 -5.88 25.96
N VAL A 238 5.10 -6.25 25.03
CA VAL A 238 5.17 -5.62 23.71
C VAL A 238 4.02 -6.16 22.85
N ILE A 239 3.14 -5.27 22.38
CA ILE A 239 1.94 -5.61 21.62
C ILE A 239 1.99 -5.15 20.15
N GLY A 240 2.98 -4.35 19.79
CA GLY A 240 3.15 -3.85 18.44
C GLY A 240 4.39 -2.99 18.27
N ASN A 241 4.51 -2.39 17.11
CA ASN A 241 5.57 -1.44 16.79
C ASN A 241 5.00 -0.21 16.08
N LYS A 242 5.49 0.95 16.44
CA LYS A 242 5.39 2.14 15.60
C LYS A 242 6.32 1.99 14.42
N THR A 243 5.82 2.21 13.22
CA THR A 243 6.55 1.98 11.97
C THR A 243 6.53 3.23 11.11
N ASN A 244 7.70 3.60 10.59
CA ASN A 244 7.86 4.68 9.63
C ASN A 244 7.91 4.11 8.22
N VAL A 245 7.04 4.60 7.34
CA VAL A 245 7.02 4.28 5.91
C VAL A 245 7.36 5.55 5.14
N LYS A 246 8.55 5.61 4.58
CA LYS A 246 9.02 6.75 3.80
C LYS A 246 8.80 6.51 2.31
N VAL A 247 8.11 7.43 1.66
CA VAL A 247 7.92 7.43 0.21
C VAL A 247 9.18 8.00 -0.46
N VAL A 248 10.16 7.12 -0.80
CA VAL A 248 11.47 7.56 -1.33
C VAL A 248 11.40 7.91 -2.81
N LYS A 249 10.42 7.35 -3.53
CA LYS A 249 10.16 7.64 -4.94
C LYS A 249 8.67 7.61 -5.19
N ASN A 250 8.19 8.59 -5.93
CA ASN A 250 6.80 8.67 -6.36
C ASN A 250 6.73 9.35 -7.72
N LYS A 251 6.12 8.70 -8.71
CA LYS A 251 5.92 9.25 -10.06
C LYS A 251 4.50 9.81 -10.28
N VAL A 252 3.62 9.67 -9.28
CA VAL A 252 2.20 10.06 -9.38
C VAL A 252 1.83 11.24 -8.48
N ALA A 253 2.67 11.53 -7.48
CA ALA A 253 2.53 12.66 -6.55
C ALA A 253 3.91 13.09 -6.01
N PRO A 254 4.02 14.22 -5.29
CA PRO A 254 5.28 14.64 -4.67
C PRO A 254 5.84 13.58 -3.70
N PRO A 255 7.10 13.15 -3.86
CA PRO A 255 7.75 12.16 -3.00
C PRO A 255 8.20 12.73 -1.66
N PHE A 256 8.87 11.90 -0.86
CA PHE A 256 9.57 12.19 0.41
C PHE A 256 8.69 12.43 1.61
N ARG A 257 7.39 12.18 1.51
CA ARG A 257 6.50 12.14 2.67
C ARG A 257 6.76 10.87 3.48
N THR A 258 6.51 10.94 4.78
CA THR A 258 6.63 9.81 5.71
C THR A 258 5.29 9.58 6.40
N ALA A 259 4.81 8.34 6.34
CA ALA A 259 3.69 7.88 7.15
C ALA A 259 4.26 7.22 8.42
N THR A 260 3.79 7.64 9.58
CA THR A 260 4.09 6.98 10.86
C THR A 260 2.81 6.35 11.37
N LEU A 261 2.83 5.05 11.59
CA LEU A 261 1.65 4.29 11.94
C LEU A 261 1.98 3.15 12.92
N ASP A 262 0.95 2.63 13.57
CA ASP A 262 1.07 1.55 14.54
C ASP A 262 0.74 0.21 13.87
N ILE A 263 1.67 -0.75 13.91
CA ILE A 263 1.46 -2.15 13.51
C ILE A 263 1.31 -2.98 14.77
N MET A 264 0.11 -3.53 14.98
CA MET A 264 -0.20 -4.40 16.11
C MET A 264 0.11 -5.85 15.75
N TYR A 265 0.68 -6.60 16.69
CA TYR A 265 1.00 -8.01 16.45
C TYR A 265 -0.27 -8.86 16.31
N GLY A 266 -0.34 -9.62 15.23
CA GLY A 266 -1.50 -10.45 14.89
C GLY A 266 -2.68 -9.71 14.24
N GLU A 267 -2.72 -8.35 14.31
CA GLU A 267 -3.84 -7.54 13.80
C GLU A 267 -3.44 -6.64 12.61
N GLY A 268 -2.13 -6.38 12.42
CA GLY A 268 -1.63 -5.50 11.36
C GLY A 268 -1.73 -4.01 11.71
N VAL A 269 -2.00 -3.17 10.71
CA VAL A 269 -2.13 -1.71 10.88
C VAL A 269 -3.36 -1.36 11.71
N SER A 270 -3.16 -0.55 12.75
CA SER A 270 -4.24 -0.09 13.64
C SER A 270 -5.10 0.98 12.97
N LYS A 271 -6.09 0.56 12.17
CA LYS A 271 -6.97 1.46 11.41
C LYS A 271 -7.69 2.48 12.32
N GLU A 272 -8.29 2.01 13.41
CA GLU A 272 -8.98 2.88 14.36
C GLU A 272 -8.00 3.86 15.02
N GLY A 273 -6.77 3.41 15.26
CA GLY A 273 -5.69 4.25 15.80
C GLY A 273 -5.34 5.42 14.87
N GLU A 274 -5.23 5.13 13.55
CA GLU A 274 -5.01 6.17 12.53
C GLU A 274 -6.19 7.13 12.45
N ILE A 275 -7.43 6.63 12.49
CA ILE A 275 -8.64 7.47 12.44
C ILE A 275 -8.69 8.42 13.64
N VAL A 276 -8.40 7.93 14.87
CA VAL A 276 -8.39 8.79 16.07
C VAL A 276 -7.35 9.89 15.94
N ASP A 277 -6.14 9.56 15.50
CA ASP A 277 -5.06 10.55 15.37
C ASP A 277 -5.37 11.57 14.27
N LEU A 278 -5.72 11.13 13.08
CA LEU A 278 -6.00 11.99 11.93
C LEU A 278 -7.28 12.82 12.11
N ALA A 279 -8.36 12.24 12.66
CA ALA A 279 -9.59 12.96 12.96
C ALA A 279 -9.35 14.06 14.01
N SER A 280 -8.47 13.79 15.00
CA SER A 280 -8.07 14.82 15.98
C SER A 280 -7.23 15.92 15.36
N GLU A 281 -6.34 15.59 14.43
CA GLU A 281 -5.49 16.54 13.72
C GLU A 281 -6.32 17.53 12.88
N ILE A 282 -7.32 17.04 12.15
CA ILE A 282 -8.21 17.87 11.32
C ILE A 282 -9.36 18.52 12.11
N GLY A 283 -9.45 18.28 13.42
CA GLY A 283 -10.52 18.83 14.27
C GLY A 283 -11.90 18.18 14.07
N ALA A 284 -11.99 17.06 13.35
CA ALA A 284 -13.22 16.28 13.21
C ALA A 284 -13.55 15.52 14.51
N LEU A 285 -12.53 15.21 15.32
CA LEU A 285 -12.63 14.66 16.66
C LEU A 285 -11.97 15.66 17.61
N GLU A 286 -12.75 16.28 18.48
CA GLU A 286 -12.26 17.26 19.44
C GLU A 286 -11.54 16.59 20.60
N LYS A 287 -10.35 17.07 20.96
CA LYS A 287 -9.57 16.58 22.07
C LYS A 287 -9.38 17.65 23.13
N SER A 288 -9.86 17.38 24.33
CA SER A 288 -9.68 18.25 25.50
C SER A 288 -9.07 17.46 26.65
N GLY A 289 -7.76 17.67 26.89
CA GLY A 289 -6.99 16.86 27.81
C GLY A 289 -6.98 15.38 27.42
N ALA A 290 -7.47 14.49 28.28
CA ALA A 290 -7.61 13.06 28.01
C ALA A 290 -8.95 12.69 27.32
N TRP A 291 -9.90 13.61 27.22
CA TRP A 291 -11.22 13.38 26.67
C TRP A 291 -11.30 13.66 25.18
N TYR A 292 -12.02 12.82 24.48
CA TYR A 292 -12.38 12.99 23.07
C TYR A 292 -13.88 13.24 22.96
N SER A 293 -14.25 14.16 22.04
CA SER A 293 -15.66 14.50 21.77
C SER A 293 -15.90 14.50 20.26
N TYR A 294 -17.09 14.06 19.88
CA TYR A 294 -17.55 14.02 18.49
C TYR A 294 -18.96 14.63 18.41
N ASN A 295 -19.17 15.63 17.55
CA ASN A 295 -20.43 16.37 17.42
C ASN A 295 -20.94 16.95 18.76
N GLY A 296 -20.03 17.34 19.65
CA GLY A 296 -20.34 17.91 20.98
C GLY A 296 -20.63 16.87 22.09
N GLU A 297 -20.61 15.57 21.77
CA GLU A 297 -20.79 14.49 22.74
C GLU A 297 -19.44 13.85 23.10
N LYS A 298 -19.21 13.54 24.38
CA LYS A 298 -18.02 12.82 24.83
C LYS A 298 -18.05 11.37 24.33
N VAL A 299 -17.02 10.94 23.62
CA VAL A 299 -16.92 9.61 23.03
C VAL A 299 -15.93 8.67 23.71
N GLY A 300 -15.08 9.21 24.61
CA GLY A 300 -14.18 8.38 25.40
C GLY A 300 -13.07 9.16 26.08
N GLN A 301 -12.52 8.58 27.14
CA GLN A 301 -11.32 9.06 27.82
C GLN A 301 -10.12 8.21 27.41
N GLY A 302 -9.12 8.83 26.77
CA GLY A 302 -7.94 8.14 26.25
C GLY A 302 -8.16 7.52 24.86
N LYS A 303 -7.05 7.39 24.10
CA LYS A 303 -7.06 6.89 22.72
C LYS A 303 -7.61 5.46 22.60
N GLU A 304 -7.26 4.58 23.55
CA GLU A 304 -7.65 3.16 23.51
C GLU A 304 -9.17 2.96 23.66
N ASN A 305 -9.82 3.75 24.52
CA ASN A 305 -11.29 3.69 24.67
C ASN A 305 -12.00 4.18 23.40
N VAL A 306 -11.47 5.21 22.73
CA VAL A 306 -12.03 5.68 21.47
C VAL A 306 -11.81 4.67 20.35
N LYS A 307 -10.65 3.99 20.30
CA LYS A 307 -10.42 2.88 19.35
C LYS A 307 -11.43 1.76 19.54
N ALA A 308 -11.70 1.35 20.79
CA ALA A 308 -12.70 0.34 21.11
C ALA A 308 -14.10 0.79 20.64
N LEU A 309 -14.49 2.03 20.94
CA LEU A 309 -15.75 2.58 20.49
C LEU A 309 -15.89 2.58 18.95
N LEU A 310 -14.82 2.91 18.21
CA LEU A 310 -14.84 2.90 16.75
C LEU A 310 -14.96 1.47 16.17
N ARG A 311 -14.39 0.46 16.83
CA ARG A 311 -14.58 -0.96 16.47
C ARG A 311 -16.05 -1.38 16.64
N ASP A 312 -16.69 -0.93 17.72
CA ASP A 312 -18.09 -1.25 18.01
C ASP A 312 -19.08 -0.39 17.18
N ASN A 313 -18.60 0.71 16.59
CA ASN A 313 -19.36 1.67 15.79
C ASN A 313 -18.81 1.85 14.36
N PRO A 314 -19.03 0.88 13.44
CA PRO A 314 -18.53 0.96 12.08
C PRO A 314 -19.05 2.19 11.29
N GLU A 315 -20.27 2.65 11.57
CA GLU A 315 -20.84 3.83 10.92
C GLU A 315 -20.08 5.10 11.26
N MET A 316 -19.77 5.31 12.55
CA MET A 316 -18.96 6.43 13.03
C MET A 316 -17.52 6.35 12.47
N CYS A 317 -16.95 5.14 12.47
CA CYS A 317 -15.63 4.89 11.89
C CYS A 317 -15.56 5.31 10.42
N ALA A 318 -16.56 4.87 9.62
CA ALA A 318 -16.64 5.22 8.19
C ALA A 318 -16.89 6.72 7.95
N GLU A 319 -17.67 7.38 8.81
CA GLU A 319 -17.92 8.82 8.70
C GLU A 319 -16.65 9.62 8.96
N LEU A 320 -15.89 9.26 10.02
CA LEU A 320 -14.61 9.90 10.33
C LEU A 320 -13.57 9.64 9.23
N GLU A 321 -13.47 8.41 8.75
CA GLU A 321 -12.59 8.08 7.62
C GLU A 321 -12.91 8.92 6.39
N TYR A 322 -14.19 9.06 6.06
CA TYR A 322 -14.62 9.88 4.92
C TYR A 322 -14.20 11.36 5.11
N LYS A 323 -14.42 11.94 6.29
CA LYS A 323 -14.02 13.32 6.60
C LYS A 323 -12.51 13.52 6.48
N ILE A 324 -11.72 12.55 6.94
CA ILE A 324 -10.27 12.59 6.81
C ILE A 324 -9.88 12.57 5.32
N ARG A 325 -10.43 11.62 4.54
CA ARG A 325 -10.12 11.51 3.11
C ARG A 325 -10.57 12.72 2.31
N GLU A 326 -11.71 13.34 2.67
CA GLU A 326 -12.21 14.58 2.07
C GLU A 326 -11.27 15.75 2.36
N HIS A 327 -10.78 15.88 3.62
CA HIS A 327 -9.85 16.93 4.01
C HIS A 327 -8.52 16.86 3.22
N TYR A 328 -8.02 15.66 2.94
CA TYR A 328 -6.75 15.46 2.20
C TYR A 328 -6.94 15.28 0.69
N ASP A 329 -8.16 15.45 0.16
CA ASP A 329 -8.51 15.31 -1.27
C ASP A 329 -8.13 13.91 -1.85
N ILE A 330 -8.40 12.86 -1.07
CA ILE A 330 -8.12 11.46 -1.43
C ILE A 330 -9.36 10.55 -1.31
N VAL A 331 -10.55 11.10 -1.47
CA VAL A 331 -11.83 10.35 -1.35
C VAL A 331 -11.94 9.23 -2.39
N GLY A 332 -11.40 9.46 -3.61
CA GLY A 332 -11.57 8.52 -4.72
C GLY A 332 -13.04 8.22 -5.01
N ASP A 333 -13.37 6.95 -5.21
CA ASP A 333 -14.72 6.47 -5.50
C ASP A 333 -15.56 6.17 -4.24
N MET A 334 -15.09 6.55 -3.03
CA MET A 334 -15.83 6.32 -1.79
C MET A 334 -17.15 7.08 -1.79
N LYS A 335 -18.24 6.36 -1.54
CA LYS A 335 -19.55 6.97 -1.33
C LYS A 335 -19.60 7.63 0.05
N LYS A 336 -20.19 8.84 0.10
CA LYS A 336 -20.41 9.52 1.38
C LYS A 336 -21.26 8.64 2.30
N PRO A 337 -20.77 8.26 3.50
CA PRO A 337 -21.54 7.45 4.43
C PRO A 337 -22.79 8.23 4.88
N LYS A 338 -23.86 7.49 5.23
CA LYS A 338 -25.02 8.10 5.89
C LYS A 338 -24.56 8.57 7.26
N ALA A 339 -24.98 9.79 7.66
CA ALA A 339 -24.67 10.31 8.98
C ALA A 339 -25.09 9.32 10.07
N SER A 340 -24.18 9.03 10.99
CA SER A 340 -24.46 8.14 12.12
C SER A 340 -25.61 8.73 12.94
N LYS A 341 -26.58 7.90 13.27
CA LYS A 341 -27.64 8.28 14.23
C LYS A 341 -26.95 8.56 15.56
N LYS A 342 -27.42 9.61 16.28
CA LYS A 342 -26.93 9.99 17.61
C LYS A 342 -26.64 8.73 18.43
N THR A 343 -25.42 8.62 18.94
CA THR A 343 -25.01 7.57 19.85
C THR A 343 -26.02 7.53 21.00
N THR A 344 -26.67 6.38 21.18
CA THR A 344 -27.47 6.12 22.38
C THR A 344 -26.52 6.26 23.56
N LYS A 345 -26.82 7.16 24.50
CA LYS A 345 -26.09 7.34 25.73
C LYS A 345 -25.80 5.97 26.32
N VAL A 346 -24.52 5.69 26.58
CA VAL A 346 -24.17 4.70 27.60
C VAL A 346 -24.73 5.32 28.88
N ASP A 347 -25.79 4.70 29.43
CA ASP A 347 -26.37 5.13 30.68
C ASP A 347 -25.25 5.26 31.71
N ASP A 348 -25.21 6.42 32.38
CA ASP A 348 -24.31 6.66 33.52
C ASP A 348 -24.64 5.57 34.55
N VAL A 349 -23.80 4.56 34.61
CA VAL A 349 -23.87 3.55 35.65
C VAL A 349 -23.41 4.24 36.93
N GLU A 350 -24.34 4.61 37.79
CA GLU A 350 -24.04 5.11 39.13
C GLU A 350 -23.39 3.99 39.93
N ILE A 351 -22.14 4.21 40.27
CA ILE A 351 -21.39 3.32 41.17
C ILE A 351 -21.48 3.93 42.59
N ASP A 352 -21.92 3.16 43.55
CA ASP A 352 -21.93 3.54 44.95
C ASP A 352 -20.50 3.85 45.42
N PRO A 353 -20.21 5.09 45.87
CA PRO A 353 -18.86 5.49 46.25
C PRO A 353 -18.33 4.80 47.49
N GLU A 354 -19.16 4.11 48.31
CA GLU A 354 -18.73 3.43 49.53
C GLU A 354 -18.55 1.91 49.31
N THR A 355 -19.29 1.29 48.40
CA THR A 355 -19.26 -0.17 48.20
C THR A 355 -18.62 -0.59 46.86
N GLY A 356 -18.53 0.30 45.90
CA GLY A 356 -18.02 0.01 44.54
C GLY A 356 -18.94 -0.88 43.69
N GLU A 357 -20.19 -1.09 44.10
CA GLU A 357 -21.18 -1.87 43.38
C GLU A 357 -22.08 -0.99 42.49
N VAL A 358 -22.56 -1.58 41.41
CA VAL A 358 -23.46 -0.94 40.45
C VAL A 358 -24.84 -0.81 41.07
N ILE A 359 -25.36 0.42 41.14
CA ILE A 359 -26.73 0.68 41.57
C ILE A 359 -27.66 0.47 40.37
N GLU A 360 -28.56 -0.53 40.41
CA GLU A 360 -29.59 -0.75 39.40
C GLU A 360 -30.72 0.32 39.48
#